data_f9eeb855ff259819b16a2e602102c67b
#
_entry.id   f9eeb855ff259819b16a2e602102c67b
#
_cell.length_a   1.000
_cell.length_b   1.000
_cell.length_c   1.000
_cell.angle_alpha   90.00
_cell.angle_beta   90.00
_cell.angle_gamma   90.00
#
_symmetry.space_group_name_H-M   'P 1'
#
loop_
_entity.id
_entity.type
_entity.pdbx_description
1 polymer ?
#
loop_
_entity_poly.entity_id
_entity_poly.type
_entity_poly.pdbx_seq_one_letter_code
_entity_poly.pdbx_strand_id
1 'polypeptide(L)'
;MYGKVITTAEVADEFGESLPEWVEIRIASDAYRQRILELQIDKGEACTIALAIELTDSVVILDDYKARKIAESLGIPIIGTIGVIISAKKLGVIESIKPYIQKIRQTNFRISEDIEKRALEESGE
;
A
#
# COMPACT_ATOMS: atom_id res chain seq x y z
N MET A 1 8.87 -11.69 -3.08
CA MET A 1 8.61 -11.02 -1.79
C MET A 1 7.23 -11.38 -1.25
N TYR A 2 6.18 -11.01 -1.95
CA TYR A 2 4.82 -11.48 -1.65
C TYR A 2 4.39 -12.48 -2.71
N GLY A 3 3.60 -13.49 -2.32
CA GLY A 3 3.18 -14.54 -3.24
C GLY A 3 2.25 -14.05 -4.35
N LYS A 4 1.44 -13.04 -4.06
CA LYS A 4 0.45 -12.50 -4.99
C LYS A 4 0.24 -11.02 -4.70
N VAL A 5 0.13 -10.21 -5.76
CA VAL A 5 -0.18 -8.79 -5.66
C VAL A 5 -1.57 -8.55 -6.23
N ILE A 6 -2.45 -7.98 -5.43
CA ILE A 6 -3.85 -7.75 -5.79
C ILE A 6 -4.15 -6.26 -5.62
N THR A 7 -4.90 -5.70 -6.56
CA THR A 7 -5.45 -4.35 -6.44
C THR A 7 -6.94 -4.37 -6.76
N THR A 8 -7.61 -3.25 -6.55
CA THR A 8 -9.03 -3.10 -6.87
C THR A 8 -9.20 -2.40 -8.20
N ALA A 9 -10.39 -2.54 -8.78
CA ALA A 9 -10.72 -1.84 -10.03
C ALA A 9 -10.62 -0.33 -9.86
N GLU A 10 -11.05 0.21 -8.71
CA GLU A 10 -11.01 1.63 -8.41
C GLU A 10 -9.58 2.17 -8.36
N VAL A 11 -8.68 1.44 -7.70
CA VAL A 11 -7.25 1.82 -7.62
C VAL A 11 -6.60 1.71 -9.01
N ALA A 12 -6.92 0.67 -9.77
CA ALA A 12 -6.42 0.51 -11.13
C ALA A 12 -6.85 1.69 -12.03
N ASP A 13 -8.09 2.15 -11.89
CA ASP A 13 -8.59 3.31 -12.62
C ASP A 13 -7.87 4.59 -12.24
N GLU A 14 -7.59 4.79 -10.94
CA GLU A 14 -6.83 5.95 -10.46
C GLU A 14 -5.40 5.96 -11.00
N PHE A 15 -4.80 4.79 -11.15
CA PHE A 15 -3.46 4.66 -11.70
C PHE A 15 -3.41 5.13 -13.16
N GLY A 16 -4.46 4.85 -13.93
CA GLY A 16 -4.63 5.39 -15.29
C GLY A 16 -3.77 4.77 -16.37
N GLU A 17 -2.91 3.83 -16.02
CA GLU A 17 -2.03 3.15 -16.97
C GLU A 17 -2.22 1.64 -16.84
N SER A 18 -1.72 0.88 -17.82
CA SER A 18 -1.76 -0.58 -17.78
C SER A 18 -0.92 -1.10 -16.62
N LEU A 19 -1.48 -2.02 -15.85
CA LEU A 19 -0.76 -2.68 -14.77
C LEU A 19 0.03 -3.88 -15.31
N PRO A 20 1.12 -4.27 -14.63
CA PRO A 20 1.83 -5.51 -14.97
C PRO A 20 0.88 -6.71 -14.92
N GLU A 21 1.11 -7.71 -15.74
CA GLU A 21 0.27 -8.91 -15.82
C GLU A 21 0.19 -9.67 -14.49
N TRP A 22 1.23 -9.57 -13.67
CA TRP A 22 1.28 -10.26 -12.38
C TRP A 22 0.45 -9.58 -11.29
N VAL A 23 -0.13 -8.41 -11.57
CA VAL A 23 -1.06 -7.74 -10.64
C VAL A 23 -2.48 -8.19 -10.98
N GLU A 24 -3.16 -8.80 -10.01
CA GLU A 24 -4.53 -9.25 -10.16
C GLU A 24 -5.49 -8.13 -9.74
N ILE A 25 -6.53 -7.92 -10.52
CA ILE A 25 -7.58 -6.95 -10.19
C ILE A 25 -8.78 -7.70 -9.66
N ARG A 26 -9.25 -7.32 -8.46
CA ARG A 26 -10.45 -7.88 -7.83
C ARG A 26 -11.39 -6.79 -7.36
N ILE A 27 -12.64 -7.15 -7.17
CA ILE A 27 -13.68 -6.27 -6.66
C ILE A 27 -14.20 -6.86 -5.36
N ALA A 28 -14.35 -6.03 -4.33
CA ALA A 28 -14.97 -6.45 -3.07
C ALA A 28 -16.43 -6.82 -3.33
N SER A 29 -16.89 -7.91 -2.74
CA SER A 29 -18.25 -8.39 -2.94
C SER A 29 -19.28 -7.59 -2.12
N ASP A 30 -18.87 -6.99 -1.01
CA ASP A 30 -19.76 -6.22 -0.14
C ASP A 30 -19.69 -4.72 -0.44
N ALA A 31 -20.58 -4.26 -1.31
CA ALA A 31 -20.65 -2.85 -1.71
C ALA A 31 -21.07 -1.92 -0.56
N TYR A 32 -21.89 -2.39 0.37
CA TYR A 32 -22.31 -1.59 1.52
C TYR A 32 -21.16 -1.32 2.47
N ARG A 33 -20.33 -2.31 2.71
CA ARG A 33 -19.14 -2.15 3.54
C ARG A 33 -18.21 -1.08 2.97
N GLN A 34 -18.01 -1.10 1.66
CA GLN A 34 -17.21 -0.10 0.98
C GLN A 34 -17.83 1.29 1.12
N ARG A 35 -19.13 1.44 0.95
CA ARG A 35 -19.83 2.73 1.10
C ARG A 35 -19.68 3.30 2.49
N ILE A 36 -19.77 2.47 3.51
CA ILE A 36 -19.60 2.90 4.90
C ILE A 36 -18.18 3.45 5.09
N LEU A 37 -17.17 2.77 4.56
CA LEU A 37 -15.79 3.22 4.65
C LEU A 37 -15.57 4.53 3.88
N GLU A 38 -16.24 4.73 2.76
CA GLU A 38 -16.14 5.96 1.96
C GLU A 38 -16.65 7.20 2.69
N LEU A 39 -17.39 7.04 3.79
CA LEU A 39 -17.78 8.16 4.63
C LEU A 39 -16.60 8.78 5.38
N GLN A 40 -15.51 8.07 5.51
CA GLN A 40 -14.35 8.50 6.30
C GLN A 40 -13.06 8.61 5.51
N ILE A 41 -12.89 7.82 4.47
CA ILE A 41 -11.68 7.75 3.66
C ILE A 41 -12.05 7.78 2.18
N ASP A 42 -11.08 7.97 1.31
CA ASP A 42 -11.36 8.04 -0.12
C ASP A 42 -11.76 6.67 -0.69
N LYS A 43 -12.25 6.69 -1.92
CA LYS A 43 -12.80 5.51 -2.57
C LYS A 43 -11.74 4.42 -2.78
N GLY A 44 -10.53 4.78 -3.19
CA GLY A 44 -9.45 3.82 -3.40
C GLY A 44 -9.06 3.10 -2.13
N GLU A 45 -8.94 3.83 -1.04
CA GLU A 45 -8.62 3.26 0.27
C GLU A 45 -9.77 2.41 0.80
N ALA A 46 -11.00 2.90 0.65
CA ALA A 46 -12.19 2.18 1.12
C ALA A 46 -12.35 0.83 0.41
N CYS A 47 -12.21 0.80 -0.91
CA CYS A 47 -12.33 -0.45 -1.65
C CYS A 47 -11.20 -1.43 -1.34
N THR A 48 -9.99 -0.93 -1.08
CA THR A 48 -8.86 -1.74 -0.69
C THR A 48 -9.10 -2.41 0.66
N ILE A 49 -9.56 -1.67 1.65
CA ILE A 49 -9.88 -2.22 2.97
C ILE A 49 -11.04 -3.20 2.88
N ALA A 50 -12.10 -2.87 2.15
CA ALA A 50 -13.25 -3.76 1.96
C ALA A 50 -12.83 -5.10 1.37
N LEU A 51 -11.96 -5.07 0.37
CA LEU A 51 -11.42 -6.29 -0.23
C LEU A 51 -10.55 -7.07 0.76
N ALA A 52 -9.70 -6.39 1.52
CA ALA A 52 -8.83 -7.02 2.50
C ALA A 52 -9.61 -7.78 3.58
N ILE A 53 -10.77 -7.28 3.98
CA ILE A 53 -11.64 -7.95 4.94
C ILE A 53 -12.08 -9.33 4.41
N GLU A 54 -12.28 -9.45 3.11
CA GLU A 54 -12.70 -10.69 2.47
C GLU A 54 -11.54 -11.67 2.23
N LEU A 55 -10.32 -11.17 2.19
CA LEU A 55 -9.14 -11.99 1.94
C LEU A 55 -8.49 -12.38 3.26
N THR A 56 -8.05 -13.64 3.37
CA THR A 56 -7.28 -14.11 4.52
C THR A 56 -5.79 -13.98 4.21
N ASP A 57 -4.99 -13.80 5.27
CA ASP A 57 -3.52 -13.74 5.17
C ASP A 57 -3.01 -12.66 4.20
N SER A 58 -3.71 -11.53 4.14
CA SER A 58 -3.29 -10.40 3.32
C SER A 58 -2.63 -9.31 4.17
N VAL A 59 -1.74 -8.55 3.53
CA VAL A 59 -1.16 -7.34 4.08
C VAL A 59 -1.56 -6.20 3.14
N VAL A 60 -2.08 -5.12 3.69
CA VAL A 60 -2.56 -3.98 2.90
C VAL A 60 -1.51 -2.88 2.88
N ILE A 61 -1.25 -2.33 1.71
CA ILE A 61 -0.36 -1.18 1.57
C ILE A 61 -1.22 0.09 1.69
N LEU A 62 -1.02 0.83 2.77
CA LEU A 62 -1.74 2.08 3.03
C LEU A 62 -0.77 3.10 3.62
N ASP A 63 -0.79 4.31 3.07
CA ASP A 63 0.07 5.41 3.55
C ASP A 63 -0.71 6.48 4.31
N ASP A 64 -2.00 6.66 4.00
CA ASP A 64 -2.83 7.64 4.67
C ASP A 64 -3.07 7.27 6.13
N TYR A 65 -2.85 8.22 7.03
CA TYR A 65 -2.98 8.00 8.47
C TYR A 65 -4.36 7.51 8.88
N LYS A 66 -5.40 8.14 8.36
CA LYS A 66 -6.79 7.81 8.73
C LYS A 66 -7.17 6.41 8.25
N ALA A 67 -6.80 6.07 7.01
CA ALA A 67 -7.04 4.74 6.48
C ALA A 67 -6.29 3.67 7.28
N ARG A 68 -5.04 3.95 7.66
CA ARG A 68 -4.25 3.05 8.49
C ARG A 68 -4.89 2.79 9.85
N LYS A 69 -5.42 3.84 10.48
CA LYS A 69 -6.11 3.72 11.76
C LYS A 69 -7.36 2.83 11.66
N ILE A 70 -8.11 2.98 10.59
CA ILE A 70 -9.30 2.15 10.37
C ILE A 70 -8.89 0.68 10.17
N ALA A 71 -7.89 0.42 9.34
CA ALA A 71 -7.40 -0.94 9.10
C ALA A 71 -6.88 -1.59 10.40
N GLU A 72 -6.13 -0.84 11.20
CA GLU A 72 -5.67 -1.32 12.51
C GLU A 72 -6.84 -1.69 13.43
N SER A 73 -7.89 -0.85 13.45
CA SER A 73 -9.09 -1.12 14.25
C SER A 73 -9.79 -2.41 13.82
N LEU A 74 -9.68 -2.77 12.56
CA LEU A 74 -10.27 -3.99 12.00
C LEU A 74 -9.35 -5.20 12.10
N GLY A 75 -8.16 -5.03 12.67
CA GLY A 75 -7.20 -6.12 12.80
C GLY A 75 -6.52 -6.53 11.50
N ILE A 76 -6.52 -5.64 10.50
CA ILE A 76 -5.90 -5.91 9.19
C ILE A 76 -4.43 -5.51 9.24
N PRO A 77 -3.49 -6.44 8.93
CA PRO A 77 -2.08 -6.08 8.83
C PRO A 77 -1.84 -5.04 7.74
N ILE A 78 -1.09 -4.00 8.07
CA ILE A 78 -0.78 -2.92 7.14
C ILE A 78 0.71 -2.68 7.04
N ILE A 79 1.11 -2.13 5.91
CA ILE A 79 2.48 -1.67 5.67
C ILE A 79 2.40 -0.43 4.80
N GLY A 80 3.29 0.53 5.02
CA GLY A 80 3.39 1.70 4.14
C GLY A 80 4.30 1.42 2.95
N THR A 81 4.27 2.30 1.96
CA THR A 81 5.12 2.18 0.77
C THR A 81 6.60 2.12 1.13
N ILE A 82 7.05 2.97 2.05
CA ILE A 82 8.45 2.97 2.51
C ILE A 82 8.79 1.65 3.21
N GLY A 83 7.86 1.11 4.00
CA GLY A 83 8.04 -0.19 4.64
C GLY A 83 8.23 -1.33 3.65
N VAL A 84 7.52 -1.31 2.53
CA VAL A 84 7.69 -2.31 1.46
C VAL A 84 9.11 -2.25 0.90
N ILE A 85 9.61 -1.04 0.64
CA ILE A 85 10.95 -0.84 0.10
C ILE A 85 12.03 -1.32 1.07
N ILE A 86 11.88 -0.99 2.35
CA ILE A 86 12.81 -1.46 3.41
C ILE A 86 12.79 -2.99 3.49
N SER A 87 11.61 -3.59 3.46
CA SER A 87 11.47 -5.05 3.49
C SER A 87 12.13 -5.71 2.27
N ALA A 88 11.99 -5.10 1.10
CA ALA A 88 12.62 -5.60 -0.12
C ALA A 88 14.14 -5.63 0.01
N LYS A 89 14.74 -4.62 0.63
CA LYS A 89 16.18 -4.63 0.89
C LYS A 89 16.57 -5.72 1.88
N LYS A 90 15.85 -5.83 2.98
CA LYS A 90 16.13 -6.84 4.01
C LYS A 90 16.04 -8.27 3.48
N LEU A 91 15.16 -8.50 2.51
CA LEU A 91 14.98 -9.81 1.87
C LEU A 91 15.93 -10.03 0.70
N GLY A 92 16.78 -9.07 0.37
CA GLY A 92 17.72 -9.19 -0.73
C GLY A 92 17.10 -9.02 -2.12
N VAL A 93 15.86 -8.55 -2.22
CA VAL A 93 15.18 -8.30 -3.50
C VAL A 93 15.80 -7.10 -4.21
N ILE A 94 16.20 -6.09 -3.45
CA ILE A 94 16.92 -4.93 -3.96
C ILE A 94 18.20 -4.72 -3.17
N GLU A 95 19.18 -4.06 -3.78
CA GLU A 95 20.48 -3.83 -3.14
C GLU A 95 20.51 -2.55 -2.30
N SER A 96 19.75 -1.53 -2.71
CA SER A 96 19.71 -0.25 -2.05
C SER A 96 18.33 0.39 -2.17
N ILE A 97 17.88 1.08 -1.13
CA ILE A 97 16.60 1.80 -1.15
C ILE A 97 16.74 3.20 -1.76
N LYS A 98 17.94 3.74 -1.85
CA LYS A 98 18.17 5.13 -2.31
C LYS A 98 17.57 5.45 -3.69
N PRO A 99 17.76 4.61 -4.74
CA PRO A 99 17.16 4.90 -6.04
C PRO A 99 15.63 4.95 -5.99
N TYR A 100 15.02 4.12 -5.16
CA TYR A 100 13.56 4.07 -5.03
C TYR A 100 13.02 5.29 -4.30
N ILE A 101 13.70 5.76 -3.26
CA ILE A 101 13.33 6.98 -2.56
C ILE A 101 13.41 8.18 -3.52
N GLN A 102 14.45 8.27 -4.34
CA GLN A 102 14.59 9.33 -5.33
C GLN A 102 13.45 9.32 -6.35
N LYS A 103 13.05 8.14 -6.82
CA LYS A 103 11.91 8.01 -7.75
C LYS A 103 10.61 8.45 -7.09
N ILE A 104 10.40 8.09 -5.84
CA ILE A 104 9.19 8.47 -5.09
C ILE A 104 9.14 9.99 -4.92
N ARG A 105 10.28 10.64 -4.66
CA ARG A 105 10.36 12.11 -4.54
C ARG A 105 9.98 12.85 -5.82
N GLN A 106 10.08 12.19 -6.96
CA GLN A 106 9.67 12.76 -8.25
C GLN A 106 8.16 12.70 -8.46
N THR A 107 7.44 12.03 -7.57
CA THR A 107 5.98 11.92 -7.61
C THR A 107 5.35 12.88 -6.61
N ASN A 108 4.02 12.81 -6.48
CA ASN A 108 3.28 13.60 -5.48
C ASN A 108 3.40 13.03 -4.06
N PHE A 109 4.01 11.87 -3.90
CA PHE A 109 4.21 11.27 -2.59
C PHE A 109 5.23 12.06 -1.79
N ARG A 110 4.84 12.50 -0.60
CA ARG A 110 5.70 13.32 0.25
C ARG A 110 6.49 12.47 1.23
N ILE A 111 7.80 12.65 1.22
CA ILE A 111 8.71 12.02 2.17
C ILE A 111 9.47 13.13 2.89
N SER A 112 9.35 13.19 4.22
CA SER A 112 10.15 14.13 5.02
C SER A 112 11.59 13.63 5.12
N GLU A 113 12.50 14.54 5.44
CA GLU A 113 13.90 14.19 5.66
C GLU A 113 14.06 13.20 6.82
N ASP A 114 13.23 13.34 7.86
CA ASP A 114 13.25 12.43 9.00
C ASP A 114 12.83 11.00 8.60
N ILE A 115 11.80 10.87 7.78
CA ILE A 115 11.34 9.57 7.28
C ILE A 115 12.43 8.94 6.41
N GLU A 116 13.04 9.71 5.52
CA GLU A 116 14.14 9.23 4.68
C GLU A 116 15.31 8.74 5.53
N LYS A 117 15.70 9.52 6.53
CA LYS A 117 16.79 9.16 7.43
C LYS A 117 16.50 7.85 8.17
N ARG A 118 15.29 7.72 8.72
CA ARG A 118 14.88 6.48 9.40
C ARG A 118 14.88 5.29 8.45
N ALA A 119 14.39 5.49 7.23
CA ALA A 119 14.36 4.42 6.23
C ALA A 119 15.78 3.94 5.90
N LEU A 120 16.71 4.86 5.72
CA LEU A 120 18.12 4.53 5.47
C LEU A 120 18.72 3.78 6.64
N GLU A 121 18.47 4.22 7.87
CA GLU A 121 18.95 3.56 9.08
C GLU A 121 18.40 2.14 9.20
N GLU A 122 17.08 1.97 9.04
CA GLU A 122 16.43 0.66 9.15
C GLU A 122 16.87 -0.31 8.06
N SER A 123 17.20 0.18 6.88
CA SER A 123 17.69 -0.64 5.78
C SER A 123 19.20 -0.95 5.86
N GLY A 124 19.89 -0.32 6.81
CA GLY A 124 21.34 -0.49 6.98
C GLY A 124 22.15 0.43 6.06
N GLU A 125 21.55 1.47 5.56
CA GLU A 125 22.21 2.48 4.74
C GLU A 125 22.32 3.80 5.49
#